data_d0d0f6d2077c687390bbfdee2d3be42a
#
_entry.id   d0d0f6d2077c687390bbfdee2d3be42a
#
_cell.length_a   1.000
_cell.length_b   1.000
_cell.length_c   1.000
_cell.angle_alpha   90.00
_cell.angle_beta   90.00
_cell.angle_gamma   90.00
#
_symmetry.space_group_name_H-M   'P 1'
#
loop_
_entity.id
_entity.type
_entity.pdbx_description
1 polymer ?
#
loop_
_entity_poly.entity_id
_entity_poly.type
_entity_poly.pdbx_seq_one_letter_code
_entity_poly.pdbx_strand_id
1 'polypeptide(L)'
;MDRVLQTIALIFLGCCSNVIFLELIIKPYPGSGNIVTFAQFLFIAIEGFINYYKWGSVQRHVPIKNYAILVLMFFLVNVINNYALNFNIPMPLHMIFRAGSLISNLFLGMIILKRRYPLRQIFAVLLITFGIFLATYASSQSLNKQKLARNMDINETKPDVLKWLIGIGMLIFALLVSSLMGIYQEIINTTYGNHAEEALFYLHFLPLPLFAFFGKDIYNHVQLFNRSTWLPLFSNIGIPIMWAYLICNVLTQYFCIRSVLILTTECPSLIVTLVLTLRKFISLLFSIIYFQNDFTLYHCIGAASVFLGTFLFSNLHTEIYNYFNRSHNHVE
;
A
#
# COMPACT_ATOMS: atom_id res chain seq x y z
N MET A 1 -19.80 -13.99 -0.32
CA MET A 1 -19.80 -12.53 -0.62
C MET A 1 -19.56 -11.70 0.62
N ASP A 2 -20.21 -12.00 1.74
CA ASP A 2 -20.06 -11.23 3.00
C ASP A 2 -18.63 -11.22 3.55
N ARG A 3 -17.89 -12.34 3.47
CA ARG A 3 -16.52 -12.43 3.97
C ARG A 3 -15.55 -11.54 3.20
N VAL A 4 -15.64 -11.51 1.87
CA VAL A 4 -14.80 -10.64 1.02
C VAL A 4 -15.09 -9.17 1.29
N LEU A 5 -16.38 -8.80 1.41
CA LEU A 5 -16.77 -7.41 1.71
C LEU A 5 -16.29 -6.98 3.11
N GLN A 6 -16.42 -7.85 4.12
CA GLN A 6 -15.86 -7.60 5.46
C GLN A 6 -14.34 -7.42 5.42
N THR A 7 -13.64 -8.27 4.66
CA THR A 7 -12.18 -8.17 4.48
C THR A 7 -11.79 -6.84 3.82
N ILE A 8 -12.52 -6.42 2.78
CA ILE A 8 -12.31 -5.11 2.14
C ILE A 8 -12.53 -3.96 3.13
N ALA A 9 -13.61 -4.00 3.93
CA ALA A 9 -13.86 -2.97 4.94
C ALA A 9 -12.73 -2.91 5.99
N LEU A 10 -12.22 -4.06 6.45
CA LEU A 10 -11.08 -4.13 7.37
C LEU A 10 -9.78 -3.58 6.74
N ILE A 11 -9.57 -3.80 5.44
CA ILE A 11 -8.44 -3.20 4.71
C ILE A 11 -8.56 -1.67 4.75
N PHE A 12 -9.72 -1.11 4.44
CA PHE A 12 -9.89 0.35 4.46
C PHE A 12 -9.68 0.91 5.88
N LEU A 13 -10.31 0.32 6.88
CA LEU A 13 -10.17 0.77 8.27
C LEU A 13 -8.74 0.64 8.77
N GLY A 14 -8.15 -0.54 8.67
CA GLY A 14 -6.80 -0.81 9.19
C GLY A 14 -5.72 -0.01 8.47
N CYS A 15 -5.75 -0.03 7.14
CA CYS A 15 -4.70 0.62 6.38
C CYS A 15 -4.81 2.16 6.35
N CYS A 16 -6.03 2.75 6.35
CA CYS A 16 -6.16 4.20 6.41
C CYS A 16 -5.76 4.73 7.80
N SER A 17 -6.15 4.03 8.87
CA SER A 17 -5.69 4.37 10.23
C SER A 17 -4.17 4.25 10.36
N ASN A 18 -3.56 3.21 9.75
CA ASN A 18 -2.11 3.05 9.72
C ASN A 18 -1.40 4.25 9.10
N VAL A 19 -1.91 4.78 7.97
CA VAL A 19 -1.32 5.95 7.31
C VAL A 19 -1.36 7.19 8.21
N ILE A 20 -2.45 7.40 8.98
CA ILE A 20 -2.57 8.52 9.92
C ILE A 20 -1.48 8.43 10.99
N PHE A 21 -1.34 7.28 11.65
CA PHE A 21 -0.30 7.10 12.68
C PHE A 21 1.11 7.20 12.09
N LEU A 22 1.32 6.69 10.88
CA LEU A 22 2.59 6.85 10.18
C LEU A 22 2.93 8.33 9.95
N GLU A 23 1.96 9.14 9.52
CA GLU A 23 2.16 10.57 9.29
C GLU A 23 2.46 11.33 10.59
N LEU A 24 1.77 10.98 11.69
CA LEU A 24 2.05 11.53 13.03
C LEU A 24 3.47 11.23 13.52
N ILE A 25 4.06 10.11 13.09
CA ILE A 25 5.45 9.75 13.43
C ILE A 25 6.45 10.47 12.50
N ILE A 26 6.20 10.44 11.18
CA ILE A 26 7.17 10.96 10.20
C ILE A 26 7.22 12.49 10.20
N LYS A 27 6.11 13.16 10.48
CA LYS A 27 6.05 14.63 10.46
C LYS A 27 7.05 15.28 11.42
N PRO A 28 7.17 14.89 12.70
CA PRO A 28 8.20 15.42 13.62
C PRO A 28 9.59 14.79 13.41
N TYR A 29 9.67 13.54 12.94
CA TYR A 29 10.93 12.81 12.76
C TYR A 29 11.04 12.21 11.35
N PRO A 30 11.37 13.02 10.33
CA PRO A 30 11.63 12.52 8.98
C PRO A 30 12.78 11.50 9.00
N GLY A 31 12.61 10.36 8.32
CA GLY A 31 13.60 9.28 8.32
C GLY A 31 13.29 8.12 9.28
N SER A 32 12.29 8.25 10.18
CA SER A 32 11.88 7.18 11.11
C SER A 32 11.24 5.95 10.43
N GLY A 33 11.18 5.91 9.09
CA GLY A 33 10.60 4.79 8.35
C GLY A 33 11.21 3.42 8.68
N ASN A 34 12.52 3.37 8.96
CA ASN A 34 13.20 2.10 9.25
C ASN A 34 12.77 1.52 10.62
N ILE A 35 12.68 2.34 11.67
CA ILE A 35 12.21 1.88 12.99
C ILE A 35 10.74 1.47 12.94
N VAL A 36 9.89 2.21 12.21
CA VAL A 36 8.47 1.86 12.03
C VAL A 36 8.35 0.52 11.33
N THR A 37 9.02 0.33 10.19
CA THR A 37 8.96 -0.92 9.43
C THR A 37 9.54 -2.09 10.23
N PHE A 38 10.66 -1.90 10.92
CA PHE A 38 11.23 -2.93 11.79
C PHE A 38 10.26 -3.36 12.89
N ALA A 39 9.63 -2.39 13.58
CA ALA A 39 8.67 -2.68 14.65
C ALA A 39 7.44 -3.44 14.14
N GLN A 40 6.92 -3.07 12.95
CA GLN A 40 5.83 -3.79 12.29
C GLN A 40 6.21 -5.23 11.97
N PHE A 41 7.37 -5.44 11.33
CA PHE A 41 7.85 -6.77 10.96
C PHE A 41 8.11 -7.63 12.19
N LEU A 42 8.76 -7.07 13.20
CA LEU A 42 9.05 -7.78 14.46
C LEU A 42 7.78 -8.23 15.17
N PHE A 43 6.79 -7.33 15.31
CA PHE A 43 5.52 -7.65 15.96
C PHE A 43 4.77 -8.75 15.21
N ILE A 44 4.63 -8.64 13.88
CA ILE A 44 3.93 -9.62 13.05
C ILE A 44 4.65 -10.97 13.07
N ALA A 45 5.98 -10.96 13.06
CA ALA A 45 6.76 -12.19 13.14
C ALA A 45 6.62 -12.88 14.51
N ILE A 46 6.61 -12.11 15.62
CA ILE A 46 6.41 -12.66 16.98
C ILE A 46 5.00 -13.21 17.11
N GLU A 47 4.00 -12.47 16.70
CA GLU A 47 2.60 -12.89 16.72
C GLU A 47 2.40 -14.18 15.90
N GLY A 48 2.92 -14.21 14.67
CA GLY A 48 2.86 -15.38 13.81
C GLY A 48 3.64 -16.58 14.36
N PHE A 49 4.78 -16.36 15.05
CA PHE A 49 5.55 -17.42 15.68
C PHE A 49 4.77 -18.09 16.82
N ILE A 50 4.05 -17.29 17.61
CA ILE A 50 3.27 -17.77 18.75
C ILE A 50 1.96 -18.41 18.27
N ASN A 51 1.16 -17.69 17.47
CA ASN A 51 -0.22 -18.08 17.17
C ASN A 51 -0.34 -18.99 15.95
N TYR A 52 0.44 -18.74 14.88
CA TYR A 52 0.42 -19.55 13.67
C TYR A 52 1.40 -20.72 13.76
N TYR A 53 2.70 -20.43 13.93
CA TYR A 53 3.77 -21.44 13.87
C TYR A 53 3.85 -22.31 15.13
N LYS A 54 3.20 -21.88 16.24
CA LYS A 54 3.07 -22.59 17.52
C LYS A 54 4.42 -23.17 17.97
N TRP A 55 5.43 -22.30 18.06
CA TRP A 55 6.79 -22.65 18.49
C TRP A 55 7.46 -23.72 17.62
N GLY A 56 7.14 -23.78 16.34
CA GLY A 56 7.75 -24.75 15.42
C GLY A 56 6.98 -26.05 15.24
N SER A 57 5.77 -26.16 15.80
CA SER A 57 4.97 -27.39 15.76
C SER A 57 4.17 -27.56 14.46
N VAL A 58 3.96 -26.48 13.68
CA VAL A 58 3.16 -26.52 12.46
C VAL A 58 4.05 -26.78 11.24
N GLN A 59 3.69 -27.79 10.44
CA GLN A 59 4.36 -28.06 9.19
C GLN A 59 4.02 -27.00 8.14
N ARG A 60 5.01 -26.66 7.31
CA ARG A 60 4.84 -25.73 6.19
C ARG A 60 4.09 -26.37 5.05
N HIS A 61 3.17 -25.63 4.45
CA HIS A 61 2.45 -26.03 3.26
C HIS A 61 3.12 -25.51 1.99
N VAL A 62 3.71 -24.30 2.06
CA VAL A 62 4.40 -23.66 0.93
C VAL A 62 5.91 -23.76 1.11
N PRO A 63 6.69 -24.16 0.07
CA PRO A 63 8.13 -24.18 0.14
C PRO A 63 8.72 -22.80 0.47
N ILE A 64 9.69 -22.76 1.41
CA ILE A 64 10.29 -21.49 1.88
C ILE A 64 10.93 -20.68 0.75
N LYS A 65 11.38 -21.34 -0.33
CA LYS A 65 11.93 -20.68 -1.53
C LYS A 65 10.93 -19.69 -2.15
N ASN A 66 9.64 -20.01 -2.14
CA ASN A 66 8.61 -19.17 -2.71
C ASN A 66 8.42 -17.89 -1.88
N TYR A 67 8.45 -17.99 -0.55
CA TYR A 67 8.45 -16.83 0.33
C TYR A 67 9.73 -16.01 0.21
N ALA A 68 10.89 -16.67 0.09
CA ALA A 68 12.16 -15.98 -0.12
C ALA A 68 12.18 -15.18 -1.43
N ILE A 69 11.59 -15.70 -2.51
CA ILE A 69 11.43 -14.97 -3.77
C ILE A 69 10.53 -13.74 -3.58
N LEU A 70 9.37 -13.88 -2.90
CA LEU A 70 8.48 -12.76 -2.60
C LEU A 70 9.17 -11.68 -1.77
N VAL A 71 9.91 -12.08 -0.74
CA VAL A 71 10.68 -11.17 0.12
C VAL A 71 11.76 -10.45 -0.69
N LEU A 72 12.48 -11.16 -1.56
CA LEU A 72 13.47 -10.56 -2.43
C LEU A 72 12.85 -9.54 -3.40
N MET A 73 11.73 -9.88 -4.03
CA MET A 73 10.99 -8.95 -4.90
C MET A 73 10.50 -7.73 -4.13
N PHE A 74 9.94 -7.92 -2.93
CA PHE A 74 9.49 -6.84 -2.07
C PHE A 74 10.64 -5.91 -1.69
N PHE A 75 11.78 -6.47 -1.26
CA PHE A 75 12.97 -5.70 -0.90
C PHE A 75 13.52 -4.92 -2.09
N LEU A 76 13.63 -5.57 -3.24
CA LEU A 76 14.10 -4.96 -4.48
C LEU A 76 13.23 -3.77 -4.90
N VAL A 77 11.90 -3.93 -4.86
CA VAL A 77 10.96 -2.84 -5.17
C VAL A 77 11.13 -1.66 -4.23
N ASN A 78 11.28 -1.91 -2.93
CA ASN A 78 11.44 -0.84 -1.95
C ASN A 78 12.76 -0.10 -2.11
N VAL A 79 13.86 -0.83 -2.29
CA VAL A 79 15.19 -0.23 -2.51
C VAL A 79 15.18 0.63 -3.76
N ILE A 80 14.67 0.11 -4.87
CA ILE A 80 14.63 0.84 -6.15
C ILE A 80 13.73 2.07 -6.05
N ASN A 81 12.55 1.96 -5.44
CA ASN A 81 11.65 3.10 -5.24
C ASN A 81 12.31 4.22 -4.39
N ASN A 82 13.00 3.84 -3.33
CA ASN A 82 13.69 4.81 -2.48
C ASN A 82 14.89 5.44 -3.20
N TYR A 83 15.65 4.63 -3.95
CA TYR A 83 16.80 5.12 -4.69
C TYR A 83 16.43 6.02 -5.86
N ALA A 84 15.29 5.76 -6.51
CA ALA A 84 14.75 6.60 -7.59
C ALA A 84 14.51 8.06 -7.16
N LEU A 85 14.25 8.33 -5.88
CA LEU A 85 14.08 9.68 -5.35
C LEU A 85 15.36 10.53 -5.48
N ASN A 86 16.55 9.92 -5.55
CA ASN A 86 17.82 10.62 -5.71
C ASN A 86 18.07 11.11 -7.15
N PHE A 87 17.19 10.78 -8.10
CA PHE A 87 17.35 11.10 -9.52
C PHE A 87 16.48 12.28 -9.98
N ASN A 88 16.27 13.28 -9.10
CA ASN A 88 15.49 14.48 -9.39
C ASN A 88 14.07 14.21 -9.92
N ILE A 89 13.45 13.11 -9.49
CA ILE A 89 12.06 12.77 -9.84
C ILE A 89 11.15 13.51 -8.86
N PRO A 90 10.23 14.36 -9.36
CA PRO A 90 9.23 15.00 -8.49
C PRO A 90 8.36 13.94 -7.77
N MET A 91 8.10 14.14 -6.47
CA MET A 91 7.25 13.24 -5.67
C MET A 91 5.89 12.91 -6.33
N PRO A 92 5.21 13.85 -6.98
CA PRO A 92 3.98 13.54 -7.69
C PRO A 92 4.16 12.52 -8.82
N LEU A 93 5.23 12.64 -9.59
CA LEU A 93 5.53 11.69 -10.67
C LEU A 93 5.79 10.29 -10.10
N HIS A 94 6.51 10.20 -8.97
CA HIS A 94 6.71 8.94 -8.25
C HIS A 94 5.37 8.31 -7.80
N MET A 95 4.44 9.12 -7.30
CA MET A 95 3.09 8.63 -6.91
C MET A 95 2.27 8.16 -8.12
N ILE A 96 2.37 8.86 -9.27
CA ILE A 96 1.71 8.47 -10.52
C ILE A 96 2.19 7.09 -10.99
N PHE A 97 3.51 6.84 -10.99
CA PHE A 97 4.05 5.52 -11.34
C PHE A 97 3.53 4.44 -10.39
N ARG A 98 3.47 4.71 -9.09
CA ARG A 98 2.89 3.78 -8.11
C ARG A 98 1.40 3.48 -8.35
N ALA A 99 0.65 4.43 -8.91
CA ALA A 99 -0.74 4.23 -9.31
C ALA A 99 -0.89 3.37 -10.56
N GLY A 100 0.12 3.36 -11.44
CA GLY A 100 0.18 2.55 -12.66
C GLY A 100 0.20 1.04 -12.41
N SER A 101 0.35 0.59 -11.17
CA SER A 101 0.39 -0.84 -10.81
C SER A 101 -0.87 -1.61 -11.25
N LEU A 102 -2.01 -0.94 -11.36
CA LEU A 102 -3.25 -1.57 -11.83
C LEU A 102 -3.18 -1.92 -13.32
N ILE A 103 -2.67 -1.01 -14.17
CA ILE A 103 -2.45 -1.27 -15.61
C ILE A 103 -1.39 -2.37 -15.78
N SER A 104 -0.28 -2.27 -15.05
CA SER A 104 0.80 -3.25 -15.11
C SER A 104 0.32 -4.66 -14.71
N ASN A 105 -0.50 -4.76 -13.66
CA ASN A 105 -1.06 -6.02 -13.21
C ASN A 105 -2.04 -6.60 -14.25
N LEU A 106 -2.88 -5.78 -14.87
CA LEU A 106 -3.78 -6.21 -15.95
C LEU A 106 -2.98 -6.74 -17.14
N PHE A 107 -1.96 -5.99 -17.60
CA PHE A 107 -1.12 -6.37 -18.73
C PHE A 107 -0.35 -7.67 -18.48
N LEU A 108 0.33 -7.77 -17.34
CA LEU A 108 1.06 -8.98 -16.95
C LEU A 108 0.13 -10.18 -16.69
N GLY A 109 -1.07 -9.95 -16.16
CA GLY A 109 -2.10 -10.98 -16.03
C GLY A 109 -2.54 -11.57 -17.35
N MET A 110 -2.63 -10.75 -18.43
CA MET A 110 -2.90 -11.24 -19.77
C MET A 110 -1.74 -12.10 -20.32
N ILE A 111 -0.49 -11.69 -20.09
CA ILE A 111 0.68 -12.39 -20.62
C ILE A 111 0.99 -13.66 -19.82
N ILE A 112 1.10 -13.56 -18.50
CA ILE A 112 1.60 -14.66 -17.64
C ILE A 112 0.48 -15.66 -17.33
N LEU A 113 -0.68 -15.18 -16.91
CA LEU A 113 -1.81 -16.02 -16.54
C LEU A 113 -2.70 -16.34 -17.74
N LYS A 114 -2.38 -15.79 -18.94
CA LYS A 114 -3.16 -15.95 -20.18
C LYS A 114 -4.65 -15.63 -19.99
N ARG A 115 -4.97 -14.71 -19.08
CA ARG A 115 -6.34 -14.28 -18.81
C ARG A 115 -6.85 -13.38 -19.92
N ARG A 116 -8.12 -13.55 -20.27
CA ARG A 116 -8.83 -12.66 -21.18
C ARG A 116 -9.71 -11.73 -20.34
N TYR A 117 -9.44 -10.44 -20.42
CA TYR A 117 -10.27 -9.43 -19.76
C TYR A 117 -11.24 -8.82 -20.76
N PRO A 118 -12.52 -8.64 -20.40
CA PRO A 118 -13.49 -7.97 -21.27
C PRO A 118 -13.08 -6.50 -21.45
N LEU A 119 -13.37 -5.93 -22.62
CA LEU A 119 -13.03 -4.54 -22.96
C LEU A 119 -13.49 -3.54 -21.91
N ARG A 120 -14.64 -3.82 -21.27
CA ARG A 120 -15.16 -3.00 -20.17
C ARG A 120 -14.18 -2.91 -19.00
N GLN A 121 -13.56 -4.02 -18.57
CA GLN A 121 -12.57 -4.02 -17.49
C GLN A 121 -11.29 -3.26 -17.88
N ILE A 122 -10.85 -3.40 -19.15
CA ILE A 122 -9.71 -2.65 -19.68
C ILE A 122 -10.00 -1.15 -19.63
N PHE A 123 -11.15 -0.73 -20.13
CA PHE A 123 -11.57 0.66 -20.10
C PHE A 123 -11.71 1.19 -18.67
N ALA A 124 -12.28 0.40 -17.77
CA ALA A 124 -12.40 0.74 -16.35
C ALA A 124 -11.03 1.00 -15.69
N VAL A 125 -10.04 0.12 -15.93
CA VAL A 125 -8.68 0.27 -15.42
C VAL A 125 -8.01 1.55 -15.95
N LEU A 126 -8.18 1.85 -17.24
CA LEU A 126 -7.65 3.08 -17.84
C LEU A 126 -8.31 4.33 -17.21
N LEU A 127 -9.62 4.30 -17.00
CA LEU A 127 -10.36 5.41 -16.39
C LEU A 127 -9.96 5.64 -14.93
N ILE A 128 -9.78 4.56 -14.13
CA ILE A 128 -9.28 4.65 -12.75
C ILE A 128 -7.89 5.27 -12.74
N THR A 129 -6.99 4.78 -13.59
CA THR A 129 -5.61 5.26 -13.64
C THR A 129 -5.53 6.72 -14.06
N PHE A 130 -6.34 7.13 -15.03
CA PHE A 130 -6.46 8.53 -15.45
C PHE A 130 -6.96 9.42 -14.31
N GLY A 131 -7.99 8.97 -13.57
CA GLY A 131 -8.52 9.71 -12.43
C GLY A 131 -7.49 9.91 -11.32
N ILE A 132 -6.71 8.87 -10.99
CA ILE A 132 -5.63 8.96 -9.99
C ILE A 132 -4.51 9.89 -10.48
N PHE A 133 -4.16 9.83 -11.77
CA PHE A 133 -3.19 10.73 -12.39
C PHE A 133 -3.62 12.19 -12.22
N LEU A 134 -4.87 12.52 -12.57
CA LEU A 134 -5.39 13.89 -12.43
C LEU A 134 -5.39 14.37 -10.97
N ALA A 135 -5.86 13.55 -10.04
CA ALA A 135 -5.91 13.91 -8.62
C ALA A 135 -4.49 14.13 -8.05
N THR A 136 -3.53 13.28 -8.42
CA THR A 136 -2.14 13.40 -7.98
C THR A 136 -1.46 14.63 -8.58
N TYR A 137 -1.70 14.91 -9.85
CA TYR A 137 -1.18 16.11 -10.52
C TYR A 137 -1.71 17.39 -9.89
N ALA A 138 -3.01 17.46 -9.60
CA ALA A 138 -3.63 18.60 -8.92
C ALA A 138 -3.04 18.83 -7.51
N SER A 139 -2.88 17.76 -6.73
CA SER A 139 -2.25 17.84 -5.40
C SER A 139 -0.82 18.36 -5.47
N SER A 140 -0.08 17.99 -6.51
CA SER A 140 1.27 18.46 -6.78
C SER A 140 1.35 19.96 -7.04
N GLN A 141 0.42 20.50 -7.83
CA GLN A 141 0.38 21.93 -8.12
C GLN A 141 0.09 22.76 -6.85
N SER A 142 -0.80 22.30 -5.99
CA SER A 142 -1.12 22.99 -4.73
C SER A 142 0.08 23.03 -3.79
N LEU A 143 0.84 21.93 -3.68
CA LEU A 143 2.09 21.88 -2.90
C LEU A 143 3.16 22.83 -3.44
N ASN A 144 3.33 22.92 -4.76
CA ASN A 144 4.30 23.83 -5.37
C ASN A 144 3.91 25.30 -5.14
N LYS A 145 2.62 25.65 -5.23
CA LYS A 145 2.14 27.01 -4.90
C LYS A 145 2.41 27.38 -3.43
N GLN A 146 2.21 26.44 -2.50
CA GLN A 146 2.49 26.66 -1.08
C GLN A 146 3.99 26.84 -0.80
N LYS A 147 4.88 26.10 -1.50
CA LYS A 147 6.34 26.25 -1.40
C LYS A 147 6.79 27.61 -1.94
N LEU A 148 6.24 28.04 -3.07
CA LEU A 148 6.52 29.37 -3.66
C LEU A 148 6.10 30.49 -2.72
N ALA A 149 4.92 30.38 -2.09
CA ALA A 149 4.43 31.37 -1.12
C ALA A 149 5.26 31.47 0.17
N ARG A 150 6.03 30.43 0.50
CA ARG A 150 6.93 30.38 1.66
C ARG A 150 8.37 30.81 1.37
N ASN A 151 8.68 31.34 0.18
CA ASN A 151 10.02 31.75 -0.25
C ASN A 151 11.12 30.68 0.03
N MET A 152 10.79 29.42 -0.08
CA MET A 152 11.77 28.34 -0.02
C MET A 152 12.50 28.30 -1.38
N ASP A 153 13.80 28.56 -1.37
CA ASP A 153 14.67 28.57 -2.54
C ASP A 153 14.45 27.33 -3.40
N ILE A 154 13.86 27.54 -4.56
CA ILE A 154 13.83 26.55 -5.63
C ILE A 154 15.13 26.72 -6.40
N ASN A 155 16.21 26.11 -5.93
CA ASN A 155 17.39 25.87 -6.74
C ASN A 155 17.03 24.86 -7.82
N GLU A 156 16.41 25.33 -8.89
CA GLU A 156 16.26 24.58 -10.14
C GLU A 156 17.64 24.51 -10.83
N THR A 157 18.47 23.58 -10.37
CA THR A 157 19.51 23.02 -11.23
C THR A 157 18.80 22.37 -12.40
N LYS A 158 19.13 22.78 -13.66
CA LYS A 158 18.61 22.15 -14.88
C LYS A 158 18.66 20.63 -14.73
N PRO A 159 17.54 19.92 -14.90
CA PRO A 159 17.53 18.49 -14.69
C PRO A 159 18.52 17.84 -15.65
N ASP A 160 19.46 17.08 -15.10
CA ASP A 160 20.31 16.20 -15.90
C ASP A 160 19.40 15.15 -16.54
N VAL A 161 19.11 15.31 -17.84
CA VAL A 161 18.15 14.51 -18.58
C VAL A 161 18.48 13.02 -18.46
N LEU A 162 19.77 12.66 -18.44
CA LEU A 162 20.20 11.28 -18.30
C LEU A 162 19.83 10.71 -16.92
N LYS A 163 20.08 11.46 -15.84
CA LYS A 163 19.69 11.07 -14.48
C LYS A 163 18.18 10.93 -14.37
N TRP A 164 17.44 11.86 -14.93
CA TRP A 164 15.98 11.81 -14.94
C TRP A 164 15.45 10.57 -15.66
N LEU A 165 15.98 10.23 -16.87
CA LEU A 165 15.61 9.02 -17.62
C LEU A 165 15.94 7.73 -16.87
N ILE A 166 17.11 7.66 -16.20
CA ILE A 166 17.48 6.51 -15.36
C ILE A 166 16.45 6.35 -14.23
N GLY A 167 16.09 7.42 -13.55
CA GLY A 167 15.11 7.39 -12.49
C GLY A 167 13.71 6.92 -12.96
N ILE A 168 13.26 7.36 -14.14
CA ILE A 168 12.03 6.87 -14.76
C ILE A 168 12.13 5.37 -15.06
N GLY A 169 13.25 4.91 -15.64
CA GLY A 169 13.49 3.49 -15.89
C GLY A 169 13.42 2.65 -14.60
N MET A 170 13.98 3.16 -13.51
CA MET A 170 13.89 2.51 -12.19
C MET A 170 12.44 2.42 -11.68
N LEU A 171 11.63 3.47 -11.84
CA LEU A 171 10.22 3.45 -11.44
C LEU A 171 9.39 2.46 -12.28
N ILE A 172 9.62 2.40 -13.60
CA ILE A 172 8.99 1.41 -14.48
C ILE A 172 9.36 -0.01 -14.05
N PHE A 173 10.64 -0.26 -13.77
CA PHE A 173 11.11 -1.56 -13.32
C PHE A 173 10.47 -1.94 -11.97
N ALA A 174 10.46 -1.04 -10.99
CA ALA A 174 9.81 -1.27 -9.69
C ALA A 174 8.31 -1.55 -9.84
N LEU A 175 7.63 -0.84 -10.76
CA LEU A 175 6.22 -1.06 -11.09
C LEU A 175 5.98 -2.49 -11.62
N LEU A 176 6.79 -2.93 -12.58
CA LEU A 176 6.68 -4.27 -13.16
C LEU A 176 6.94 -5.36 -12.12
N VAL A 177 8.02 -5.24 -11.32
CA VAL A 177 8.35 -6.20 -10.26
C VAL A 177 7.26 -6.24 -9.18
N SER A 178 6.69 -5.09 -8.80
CA SER A 178 5.56 -5.03 -7.85
C SER A 178 4.33 -5.77 -8.36
N SER A 179 4.02 -5.64 -9.65
CA SER A 179 2.90 -6.35 -10.28
C SER A 179 3.18 -7.85 -10.41
N LEU A 180 4.42 -8.23 -10.78
CA LEU A 180 4.87 -9.62 -10.80
C LEU A 180 4.76 -10.26 -9.42
N MET A 181 5.09 -9.53 -8.35
CA MET A 181 4.95 -10.02 -6.97
C MET A 181 3.49 -10.39 -6.65
N GLY A 182 2.52 -9.55 -7.03
CA GLY A 182 1.09 -9.85 -6.87
C GLY A 182 0.64 -11.08 -7.64
N ILE A 183 1.08 -11.22 -8.90
CA ILE A 183 0.78 -12.38 -9.73
C ILE A 183 1.45 -13.65 -9.18
N TYR A 184 2.69 -13.55 -8.72
CA TYR A 184 3.39 -14.68 -8.12
C TYR A 184 2.72 -15.13 -6.82
N GLN A 185 2.23 -14.20 -6.00
CA GLN A 185 1.41 -14.53 -4.81
C GLN A 185 0.14 -15.26 -5.21
N GLU A 186 -0.52 -14.85 -6.29
CA GLU A 186 -1.71 -15.55 -6.81
C GLU A 186 -1.38 -16.96 -7.29
N ILE A 187 -0.25 -17.17 -8.00
CA ILE A 187 0.22 -18.48 -8.42
C ILE A 187 0.50 -19.39 -7.22
N ILE A 188 1.13 -18.86 -6.15
CA ILE A 188 1.36 -19.62 -4.91
C ILE A 188 0.03 -20.06 -4.32
N ASN A 189 -0.94 -19.15 -4.16
CA ASN A 189 -2.24 -19.45 -3.58
C ASN A 189 -3.02 -20.48 -4.41
N THR A 190 -2.93 -20.45 -5.73
CA THR A 190 -3.60 -21.42 -6.60
C THR A 190 -2.91 -22.79 -6.61
N THR A 191 -1.59 -22.82 -6.40
CA THR A 191 -0.80 -24.06 -6.44
C THR A 191 -0.83 -24.82 -5.11
N TYR A 192 -0.68 -24.09 -4.00
CA TYR A 192 -0.51 -24.68 -2.65
C TYR A 192 -1.75 -24.52 -1.77
N GLY A 193 -2.74 -23.74 -2.20
CA GLY A 193 -3.95 -23.44 -1.44
C GLY A 193 -3.84 -22.15 -0.61
N ASN A 194 -4.89 -21.89 0.15
CA ASN A 194 -5.10 -20.62 0.86
C ASN A 194 -4.41 -20.65 2.24
N HIS A 195 -3.15 -20.20 2.30
CA HIS A 195 -2.35 -20.16 3.52
C HIS A 195 -1.94 -18.72 3.90
N ALA A 196 -2.94 -17.84 4.10
CA ALA A 196 -2.71 -16.42 4.41
C ALA A 196 -1.88 -16.19 5.69
N GLU A 197 -2.14 -16.96 6.75
CA GLU A 197 -1.43 -16.83 8.02
C GLU A 197 0.03 -17.30 7.91
N GLU A 198 0.27 -18.36 7.11
CA GLU A 198 1.63 -18.82 6.79
C GLU A 198 2.41 -17.75 6.03
N ALA A 199 1.78 -17.17 5.01
CA ALA A 199 2.36 -16.08 4.24
C ALA A 199 2.64 -14.86 5.13
N LEU A 200 1.70 -14.50 6.02
CA LEU A 200 1.87 -13.40 6.96
C LEU A 200 3.13 -13.59 7.82
N PHE A 201 3.30 -14.78 8.38
CA PHE A 201 4.47 -15.10 9.21
C PHE A 201 5.78 -15.03 8.40
N TYR A 202 5.90 -15.80 7.31
CA TYR A 202 7.17 -15.91 6.59
C TYR A 202 7.56 -14.62 5.87
N LEU A 203 6.60 -13.85 5.33
CA LEU A 203 6.89 -12.57 4.66
C LEU A 203 7.40 -11.48 5.63
N HIS A 204 7.14 -11.62 6.93
CA HIS A 204 7.63 -10.68 7.94
C HIS A 204 8.81 -11.23 8.73
N PHE A 205 8.92 -12.56 8.91
CA PHE A 205 10.03 -13.18 9.63
C PHE A 205 11.32 -13.19 8.80
N LEU A 206 11.25 -13.60 7.52
CA LEU A 206 12.42 -13.74 6.67
C LEU A 206 13.23 -12.45 6.45
N PRO A 207 12.62 -11.27 6.35
CA PRO A 207 13.37 -10.01 6.19
C PRO A 207 14.02 -9.48 7.47
N LEU A 208 13.66 -9.97 8.66
CA LEU A 208 14.18 -9.43 9.93
C LEU A 208 15.73 -9.37 10.00
N PRO A 209 16.49 -10.37 9.56
CA PRO A 209 17.95 -10.29 9.56
C PRO A 209 18.49 -9.12 8.72
N LEU A 210 17.79 -8.70 7.66
CA LEU A 210 18.22 -7.61 6.80
C LEU A 210 18.17 -6.24 7.52
N PHE A 211 17.34 -6.10 8.57
CA PHE A 211 17.30 -4.88 9.37
C PHE A 211 18.56 -4.65 10.20
N ALA A 212 19.45 -5.65 10.35
CA ALA A 212 20.76 -5.46 10.98
C ALA A 212 21.59 -4.38 10.26
N PHE A 213 21.45 -4.25 8.93
CA PHE A 213 22.10 -3.19 8.15
C PHE A 213 21.63 -1.78 8.53
N PHE A 214 20.41 -1.66 9.07
CA PHE A 214 19.81 -0.39 9.51
C PHE A 214 19.89 -0.19 11.03
N GLY A 215 20.61 -1.05 11.76
CA GLY A 215 20.66 -1.07 13.22
C GLY A 215 21.05 0.28 13.84
N LYS A 216 22.04 0.98 13.26
CA LYS A 216 22.47 2.31 13.73
C LYS A 216 21.37 3.37 13.58
N ASP A 217 20.67 3.37 12.45
CA ASP A 217 19.56 4.29 12.20
C ASP A 217 18.39 4.02 13.14
N ILE A 218 18.02 2.75 13.30
CA ILE A 218 16.97 2.31 14.25
C ILE A 218 17.31 2.76 15.67
N TYR A 219 18.55 2.53 16.11
CA TYR A 219 19.00 2.94 17.46
C TYR A 219 18.89 4.45 17.68
N ASN A 220 19.31 5.24 16.69
CA ASN A 220 19.20 6.71 16.77
C ASN A 220 17.74 7.17 16.94
N HIS A 221 16.82 6.57 16.18
CA HIS A 221 15.39 6.91 16.28
C HIS A 221 14.76 6.42 17.59
N VAL A 222 15.21 5.29 18.17
CA VAL A 222 14.83 4.87 19.52
C VAL A 222 15.19 5.96 20.55
N GLN A 223 16.40 6.54 20.47
CA GLN A 223 16.81 7.62 21.36
C GLN A 223 15.96 8.89 21.18
N LEU A 224 15.63 9.22 19.92
CA LEU A 224 14.74 10.36 19.62
C LEU A 224 13.32 10.14 20.17
N PHE A 225 12.76 8.95 20.04
CA PHE A 225 11.43 8.62 20.52
C PHE A 225 11.36 8.67 22.05
N ASN A 226 12.41 8.23 22.74
CA ASN A 226 12.51 8.31 24.21
C ASN A 226 12.51 9.75 24.72
N ARG A 227 12.98 10.71 23.91
CA ARG A 227 13.01 12.14 24.26
C ARG A 227 11.74 12.90 23.86
N SER A 228 10.76 12.24 23.25
CA SER A 228 9.50 12.87 22.86
C SER A 228 8.64 13.25 24.07
N THR A 229 7.67 14.16 23.86
CA THR A 229 6.73 14.60 24.90
C THR A 229 6.00 13.41 25.54
N TRP A 230 5.80 13.46 26.84
CA TRP A 230 5.14 12.40 27.59
C TRP A 230 3.63 12.52 27.48
N LEU A 231 2.97 11.40 27.16
CA LEU A 231 1.52 11.27 27.21
C LEU A 231 1.13 10.67 28.57
N PRO A 232 0.40 11.39 29.42
CA PRO A 232 -0.07 10.82 30.68
C PRO A 232 -1.16 9.78 30.39
N LEU A 233 -0.93 8.50 30.71
CA LEU A 233 -1.92 7.43 30.57
C LEU A 233 -2.78 7.29 31.82
N PHE A 234 -2.15 7.37 32.99
CA PHE A 234 -2.76 7.35 34.31
C PHE A 234 -1.99 8.27 35.26
N SER A 235 -2.54 8.53 36.42
CA SER A 235 -2.06 9.52 37.44
C SER A 235 -0.54 9.55 37.64
N ASN A 236 0.20 8.44 37.43
CA ASN A 236 1.65 8.34 37.67
C ASN A 236 2.40 7.58 36.57
N ILE A 237 1.74 7.16 35.47
CA ILE A 237 2.37 6.38 34.40
C ILE A 237 2.15 7.12 33.09
N GLY A 238 3.25 7.53 32.44
CA GLY A 238 3.22 8.11 31.12
C GLY A 238 4.17 7.36 30.18
N ILE A 239 3.90 7.43 28.87
CA ILE A 239 4.82 6.95 27.85
C ILE A 239 5.15 8.10 26.89
N PRO A 240 6.35 8.14 26.32
CA PRO A 240 6.65 9.11 25.27
C PRO A 240 5.67 8.92 24.09
N ILE A 241 5.08 10.00 23.61
CA ILE A 241 3.98 9.98 22.64
C ILE A 241 4.34 9.25 21.34
N MET A 242 5.61 9.27 20.93
CA MET A 242 6.08 8.58 19.74
C MET A 242 5.96 7.06 19.84
N TRP A 243 6.16 6.50 21.05
CA TRP A 243 5.93 5.07 21.30
C TRP A 243 4.44 4.72 21.24
N ALA A 244 3.57 5.59 21.73
CA ALA A 244 2.12 5.37 21.61
C ALA A 244 1.70 5.35 20.12
N TYR A 245 2.17 6.31 19.32
CA TYR A 245 1.91 6.33 17.89
C TYR A 245 2.51 5.11 17.16
N LEU A 246 3.71 4.66 17.56
CA LEU A 246 4.33 3.46 17.00
C LEU A 246 3.52 2.21 17.30
N ILE A 247 3.04 2.04 18.54
CA ILE A 247 2.19 0.90 18.92
C ILE A 247 0.89 0.91 18.11
N CYS A 248 0.19 2.04 18.03
CA CYS A 248 -1.02 2.16 17.22
C CYS A 248 -0.75 1.89 15.73
N ASN A 249 0.37 2.37 15.20
CA ASN A 249 0.79 2.11 13.82
C ASN A 249 1.04 0.62 13.59
N VAL A 250 1.75 -0.05 14.46
CA VAL A 250 2.04 -1.49 14.38
C VAL A 250 0.76 -2.33 14.42
N LEU A 251 -0.16 -2.04 15.34
CA LEU A 251 -1.43 -2.76 15.45
C LEU A 251 -2.31 -2.55 14.21
N THR A 252 -2.46 -1.31 13.75
CA THR A 252 -3.25 -1.02 12.54
C THR A 252 -2.61 -1.62 11.30
N GLN A 253 -1.28 -1.69 11.21
CA GLN A 253 -0.57 -2.38 10.14
C GLN A 253 -0.82 -3.89 10.16
N TYR A 254 -0.81 -4.51 11.34
CA TYR A 254 -1.11 -5.94 11.48
C TYR A 254 -2.50 -6.27 10.92
N PHE A 255 -3.53 -5.53 11.32
CA PHE A 255 -4.88 -5.71 10.79
C PHE A 255 -4.96 -5.43 9.29
N CYS A 256 -4.27 -4.39 8.81
CA CYS A 256 -4.19 -4.05 7.40
C CYS A 256 -3.60 -5.19 6.57
N ILE A 257 -2.39 -5.64 6.90
CA ILE A 257 -1.68 -6.63 6.06
C ILE A 257 -2.30 -8.03 6.16
N ARG A 258 -2.79 -8.41 7.33
CA ARG A 258 -3.52 -9.67 7.52
C ARG A 258 -4.75 -9.71 6.62
N SER A 259 -5.55 -8.64 6.62
CA SER A 259 -6.72 -8.54 5.75
C SER A 259 -6.34 -8.53 4.26
N VAL A 260 -5.25 -7.86 3.88
CA VAL A 260 -4.74 -7.91 2.50
C VAL A 260 -4.38 -9.34 2.09
N LEU A 261 -3.64 -10.06 2.93
CA LEU A 261 -3.26 -11.44 2.62
C LEU A 261 -4.46 -12.38 2.55
N ILE A 262 -5.45 -12.23 3.42
CA ILE A 262 -6.71 -12.95 3.31
C ILE A 262 -7.39 -12.62 1.97
N LEU A 263 -7.41 -11.34 1.55
CA LEU A 263 -8.00 -10.98 0.26
C LEU A 263 -7.24 -11.61 -0.92
N THR A 264 -5.90 -11.76 -0.83
CA THR A 264 -5.10 -12.42 -1.88
C THR A 264 -5.41 -13.90 -2.03
N THR A 265 -5.94 -14.55 -1.01
CA THR A 265 -6.36 -15.96 -1.08
C THR A 265 -7.78 -16.14 -1.64
N GLU A 266 -8.62 -15.11 -1.53
CA GLU A 266 -10.01 -15.15 -1.96
C GLU A 266 -10.22 -14.53 -3.36
N CYS A 267 -9.33 -13.64 -3.79
CA CYS A 267 -9.49 -12.83 -5.00
C CYS A 267 -8.25 -12.85 -5.89
N PRO A 268 -8.43 -12.75 -7.23
CA PRO A 268 -7.33 -12.56 -8.17
C PRO A 268 -6.53 -11.29 -7.89
N SER A 269 -5.23 -11.30 -8.24
CA SER A 269 -4.29 -10.19 -8.01
C SER A 269 -4.77 -8.85 -8.56
N LEU A 270 -5.50 -8.85 -9.67
CA LEU A 270 -6.07 -7.63 -10.25
C LEU A 270 -7.10 -6.96 -9.32
N ILE A 271 -7.98 -7.76 -8.69
CA ILE A 271 -8.99 -7.26 -7.74
C ILE A 271 -8.29 -6.76 -6.47
N VAL A 272 -7.31 -7.49 -5.95
CA VAL A 272 -6.50 -7.05 -4.80
C VAL A 272 -5.81 -5.73 -5.10
N THR A 273 -5.17 -5.61 -6.27
CA THR A 273 -4.51 -4.38 -6.71
C THR A 273 -5.50 -3.22 -6.85
N LEU A 274 -6.70 -3.48 -7.36
CA LEU A 274 -7.77 -2.48 -7.43
C LEU A 274 -8.15 -1.97 -6.02
N VAL A 275 -8.42 -2.87 -5.08
CA VAL A 275 -8.79 -2.52 -3.69
C VAL A 275 -7.69 -1.69 -3.03
N LEU A 276 -6.42 -2.11 -3.17
CA LEU A 276 -5.28 -1.38 -2.62
C LEU A 276 -5.07 -0.01 -3.29
N THR A 277 -5.39 0.11 -4.57
CA THR A 277 -5.32 1.37 -5.32
C THR A 277 -6.41 2.34 -4.87
N LEU A 278 -7.65 1.86 -4.74
CA LEU A 278 -8.77 2.63 -4.20
C LEU A 278 -8.50 3.12 -2.77
N ARG A 279 -7.95 2.25 -1.92
CA ARG A 279 -7.54 2.63 -0.57
C ARG A 279 -6.56 3.81 -0.57
N LYS A 280 -5.51 3.75 -1.42
CA LYS A 280 -4.53 4.85 -1.54
C LYS A 280 -5.21 6.14 -2.01
N PHE A 281 -6.14 6.03 -2.94
CA PHE A 281 -6.89 7.16 -3.44
C PHE A 281 -7.78 7.78 -2.36
N ILE A 282 -8.52 6.97 -1.59
CA ILE A 282 -9.34 7.45 -0.46
C ILE A 282 -8.46 8.10 0.62
N SER A 283 -7.30 7.52 0.92
CA SER A 283 -6.34 8.13 1.85
C SER A 283 -5.84 9.50 1.35
N LEU A 284 -5.62 9.65 0.04
CA LEU A 284 -5.27 10.94 -0.57
C LEU A 284 -6.39 11.97 -0.41
N LEU A 285 -7.64 11.60 -0.73
CA LEU A 285 -8.80 12.49 -0.55
C LEU A 285 -8.96 12.90 0.92
N PHE A 286 -8.82 11.96 1.84
CA PHE A 286 -8.88 12.25 3.27
C PHE A 286 -7.78 13.23 3.71
N SER A 287 -6.54 13.02 3.24
CA SER A 287 -5.42 13.93 3.51
C SER A 287 -5.70 15.35 2.99
N ILE A 288 -6.26 15.49 1.79
CA ILE A 288 -6.62 16.80 1.22
C ILE A 288 -7.67 17.50 2.10
N ILE A 289 -8.70 16.79 2.54
CA ILE A 289 -9.78 17.35 3.38
C ILE A 289 -9.26 17.70 4.78
N TYR A 290 -8.49 16.80 5.40
CA TYR A 290 -7.97 16.98 6.76
C TYR A 290 -6.97 18.13 6.87
N PHE A 291 -6.09 18.28 5.88
CA PHE A 291 -5.10 19.38 5.87
C PHE A 291 -5.65 20.66 5.23
N GLN A 292 -6.94 20.70 4.87
CA GLN A 292 -7.61 21.85 4.24
C GLN A 292 -6.87 22.37 3.00
N ASN A 293 -6.32 21.46 2.20
CA ASN A 293 -5.69 21.81 0.92
C ASN A 293 -6.78 22.18 -0.10
N ASP A 294 -6.43 23.08 -1.04
CA ASP A 294 -7.36 23.51 -2.08
C ASP A 294 -7.92 22.34 -2.90
N PHE A 295 -9.23 22.09 -2.80
CA PHE A 295 -9.91 21.06 -3.58
C PHE A 295 -10.28 21.64 -4.95
N THR A 296 -9.43 21.36 -5.94
CA THR A 296 -9.58 21.91 -7.29
C THR A 296 -10.54 21.07 -8.16
N LEU A 297 -11.00 21.65 -9.28
CA LEU A 297 -11.83 20.95 -10.27
C LEU A 297 -11.16 19.65 -10.76
N TYR A 298 -9.83 19.63 -10.87
CA TYR A 298 -9.11 18.42 -11.26
C TYR A 298 -9.24 17.28 -10.23
N HIS A 299 -9.34 17.59 -8.94
CA HIS A 299 -9.63 16.60 -7.91
C HIS A 299 -11.05 16.04 -8.06
N CYS A 300 -12.04 16.89 -8.39
CA CYS A 300 -13.42 16.44 -8.64
C CYS A 300 -13.49 15.50 -9.84
N ILE A 301 -12.88 15.87 -10.97
CA ILE A 301 -12.87 15.06 -12.20
C ILE A 301 -12.11 13.76 -11.95
N GLY A 302 -10.97 13.83 -11.25
CA GLY A 302 -10.19 12.65 -10.87
C GLY A 302 -10.99 11.70 -10.01
N ALA A 303 -11.68 12.20 -8.98
CA ALA A 303 -12.55 11.41 -8.11
C ALA A 303 -13.69 10.75 -8.90
N ALA A 304 -14.40 11.52 -9.70
CA ALA A 304 -15.50 11.01 -10.54
C ALA A 304 -15.02 9.90 -11.48
N SER A 305 -13.85 10.07 -12.11
CA SER A 305 -13.24 9.06 -12.99
C SER A 305 -12.90 7.76 -12.23
N VAL A 306 -12.34 7.85 -11.01
CA VAL A 306 -12.01 6.68 -10.19
C VAL A 306 -13.28 5.94 -9.77
N PHE A 307 -14.31 6.65 -9.29
CA PHE A 307 -15.57 6.01 -8.88
C PHE A 307 -16.31 5.38 -10.05
N LEU A 308 -16.40 6.08 -11.20
CA LEU A 308 -17.02 5.55 -12.40
C LEU A 308 -16.28 4.33 -12.93
N GLY A 309 -14.94 4.39 -12.98
CA GLY A 309 -14.10 3.26 -13.39
C GLY A 309 -14.26 2.06 -12.45
N THR A 310 -14.35 2.28 -11.14
CA THR A 310 -14.57 1.21 -10.15
C THR A 310 -15.94 0.55 -10.33
N PHE A 311 -16.98 1.36 -10.57
CA PHE A 311 -18.32 0.87 -10.85
C PHE A 311 -18.34 0.02 -12.13
N LEU A 312 -17.70 0.47 -13.19
CA LEU A 312 -17.56 -0.28 -14.45
C LEU A 312 -16.77 -1.57 -14.26
N PHE A 313 -15.71 -1.57 -13.42
CA PHE A 313 -14.88 -2.75 -13.19
C PHE A 313 -15.61 -3.86 -12.43
N SER A 314 -16.33 -3.49 -11.37
CA SER A 314 -16.87 -4.44 -10.37
C SER A 314 -18.11 -5.23 -10.83
N ASN A 315 -18.66 -5.01 -12.03
CA ASN A 315 -19.94 -5.60 -12.46
C ASN A 315 -21.11 -5.36 -11.47
N LEU A 316 -20.99 -4.39 -10.57
CA LEU A 316 -21.99 -4.07 -9.56
C LEU A 316 -23.41 -3.95 -10.16
N HIS A 317 -23.50 -3.38 -11.36
CA HIS A 317 -24.76 -3.28 -12.11
C HIS A 317 -25.39 -4.67 -12.34
N THR A 318 -24.61 -5.67 -12.74
CA THR A 318 -25.12 -7.02 -13.00
C THR A 318 -25.48 -7.76 -11.69
N GLU A 319 -24.70 -7.57 -10.63
CA GLU A 319 -24.99 -8.15 -9.33
C GLU A 319 -26.20 -7.50 -8.66
N ILE A 320 -26.33 -6.17 -8.73
CA ILE A 320 -27.50 -5.42 -8.25
C ILE A 320 -28.75 -5.86 -9.03
N TYR A 321 -28.68 -5.94 -10.35
CA TYR A 321 -29.79 -6.43 -11.18
C TYR A 321 -30.21 -7.84 -10.82
N ASN A 322 -29.27 -8.74 -10.64
CA ASN A 322 -29.53 -10.14 -10.25
C ASN A 322 -30.08 -10.24 -8.80
N TYR A 323 -29.66 -9.37 -7.90
CA TYR A 323 -30.17 -9.30 -6.54
C TYR A 323 -31.66 -8.88 -6.53
N PHE A 324 -32.00 -7.82 -7.26
CA PHE A 324 -33.38 -7.34 -7.38
C PHE A 324 -34.29 -8.38 -8.07
N ASN A 325 -33.80 -9.07 -9.12
CA ASN A 325 -34.59 -10.11 -9.77
C ASN A 325 -34.77 -11.37 -8.89
N ARG A 326 -33.79 -11.72 -8.06
CA ARG A 326 -33.95 -12.81 -7.08
C ARG A 326 -34.93 -12.44 -5.97
N SER A 327 -34.97 -11.18 -5.57
CA SER A 327 -35.94 -10.69 -4.59
C SER A 327 -37.37 -10.70 -5.13
N HIS A 328 -37.58 -10.49 -6.42
CA HIS A 328 -38.91 -10.57 -7.05
C HIS A 328 -39.41 -12.02 -7.20
N ASN A 329 -38.54 -12.99 -7.44
CA ASN A 329 -38.93 -14.40 -7.61
C ASN A 329 -39.14 -15.17 -6.28
N HIS A 330 -38.90 -14.53 -5.13
CA HIS A 330 -39.26 -15.11 -3.81
C HIS A 330 -40.55 -14.55 -3.22
N VAL A 331 -41.30 -13.71 -3.95
CA VAL A 331 -42.58 -13.11 -3.53
C VAL A 331 -43.77 -13.69 -4.33
N GLU A 332 -43.50 -14.53 -5.33
CA GLU A 332 -44.48 -15.42 -5.96
C GLU A 332 -44.34 -16.86 -5.40
#